data_791e7278273a326273adedc2262bfcef
#
_entry.id   791e7278273a326273adedc2262bfcef
#
_cell.length_a   1.000
_cell.length_b   1.000
_cell.length_c   1.000
_cell.angle_alpha   90.00
_cell.angle_beta   90.00
_cell.angle_gamma   90.00
#
_symmetry.space_group_name_H-M   'P 1'
#
loop_
_entity.id
_entity.type
_entity.pdbx_description
1 polymer ?
#
loop_
_entity_poly.entity_id
_entity_poly.type
_entity_poly.pdbx_seq_one_letter_code
_entity_poly.pdbx_strand_id
1 'polypeptide(L)'
;MGVSGKYENASFDMEDGAELVFGRSPQEANIVFDQVHADVSRKHCSVRFDGRNNQYIVTDFSATGTYTDGGVRLEKNQPKQLSRGTVIYLGGSKQNAFRLN
;
A
#
# COMPACT_ATOMS: atom_id res chain seq x y z
N MET A 1 -4.31 -4.59 7.07
CA MET A 1 -4.36 -6.07 6.97
C MET A 1 -4.41 -6.48 5.51
N GLY A 2 -3.64 -7.50 5.14
CA GLY A 2 -3.70 -8.07 3.81
C GLY A 2 -5.07 -8.71 3.55
N VAL A 3 -5.68 -8.34 2.42
CA VAL A 3 -6.99 -8.85 2.00
C VAL A 3 -6.84 -9.92 0.93
N SER A 4 -5.89 -9.76 0.05
CA SER A 4 -5.59 -10.75 -1.00
C SER A 4 -4.14 -10.71 -1.39
N GLY A 5 -3.68 -11.76 -2.08
CA GLY A 5 -2.31 -11.87 -2.56
C GLY A 5 -1.34 -12.43 -1.53
N LYS A 6 -0.07 -12.09 -1.68
CA LYS A 6 1.02 -12.64 -0.86
C LYS A 6 0.81 -12.47 0.64
N TYR A 7 0.25 -11.34 1.06
CA TYR A 7 0.09 -11.01 2.47
C TYR A 7 -1.35 -11.16 2.96
N GLU A 8 -2.16 -11.97 2.28
CA GLU A 8 -3.53 -12.25 2.72
C GLU A 8 -3.53 -12.72 4.17
N ASN A 9 -4.38 -12.10 4.98
CA ASN A 9 -4.54 -12.36 6.41
C ASN A 9 -3.36 -11.89 7.29
N ALA A 10 -2.32 -11.29 6.73
CA ALA A 10 -1.25 -10.70 7.54
C ALA A 10 -1.71 -9.37 8.13
N SER A 11 -1.38 -9.13 9.39
CA SER A 11 -1.68 -7.87 10.07
C SER A 11 -0.39 -7.11 10.33
N PHE A 12 -0.44 -5.79 10.16
CA PHE A 12 0.69 -4.90 10.40
C PHE A 12 0.26 -3.84 11.41
N ASP A 13 0.80 -3.92 12.62
CA ASP A 13 0.52 -2.93 13.66
C ASP A 13 1.29 -1.66 13.35
N MET A 14 0.60 -0.53 13.36
CA MET A 14 1.20 0.77 13.08
C MET A 14 0.90 1.74 14.22
N GLU A 15 1.96 2.26 14.80
CA GLU A 15 1.86 3.37 15.76
C GLU A 15 1.74 4.68 14.99
N ASP A 16 1.34 5.76 15.71
CA ASP A 16 1.28 7.09 15.13
C ASP A 16 2.65 7.47 14.54
N GLY A 17 2.63 7.90 13.28
CA GLY A 17 3.84 8.24 12.54
C GLY A 17 4.58 7.07 11.92
N ALA A 18 4.18 5.83 12.21
CA ALA A 18 4.79 4.65 11.58
C ALA A 18 4.51 4.63 10.08
N GLU A 19 5.51 4.17 9.32
CA GLU A 19 5.41 4.08 7.86
C GLU A 19 5.79 2.69 7.38
N LEU A 20 4.97 2.14 6.49
CA LEU A 20 5.28 0.92 5.75
C LEU A 20 5.53 1.28 4.30
N VAL A 21 6.54 0.66 3.70
CA VAL A 21 6.84 0.81 2.27
C VAL A 21 6.69 -0.57 1.62
N PHE A 22 5.82 -0.64 0.62
CA PHE A 22 5.53 -1.86 -0.13
C PHE A 22 6.33 -1.86 -1.42
N GLY A 23 6.94 -2.99 -1.77
CA GLY A 23 7.65 -3.10 -3.03
C GLY A 23 8.44 -4.39 -3.17
N ARG A 24 9.07 -4.60 -4.34
CA ARG A 24 9.87 -5.79 -4.61
C ARG A 24 11.32 -5.65 -4.20
N SER A 25 11.80 -4.43 -3.92
CA SER A 25 13.19 -4.20 -3.54
C SER A 25 13.36 -4.23 -2.02
N PRO A 26 14.13 -5.16 -1.46
CA PRO A 26 14.36 -5.17 0.00
C PRO A 26 15.18 -3.98 0.50
N GLN A 27 15.86 -3.24 -0.40
CA GLN A 27 16.55 -2.02 -0.03
C GLN A 27 15.62 -0.81 0.07
N GLU A 28 14.49 -0.84 -0.64
CA GLU A 28 13.56 0.30 -0.71
C GLU A 28 12.23 0.04 -0.01
N ALA A 29 11.93 -1.21 0.33
CA ALA A 29 10.66 -1.61 0.93
C ALA A 29 10.90 -2.45 2.20
N ASN A 30 9.98 -2.36 3.14
CA ASN A 30 9.96 -3.23 4.32
C ASN A 30 8.83 -4.28 4.27
N ILE A 31 7.85 -4.09 3.42
CA ILE A 31 6.87 -5.14 3.06
C ILE A 31 7.24 -5.59 1.66
N VAL A 32 7.99 -6.68 1.57
CA VAL A 32 8.69 -7.07 0.35
C VAL A 32 7.92 -8.14 -0.42
N PHE A 33 7.81 -7.94 -1.74
CA PHE A 33 7.18 -8.88 -2.65
C PHE A 33 8.24 -9.61 -3.48
N ASP A 34 7.90 -10.82 -3.93
CA ASP A 34 8.77 -11.62 -4.80
C ASP A 34 8.76 -11.10 -6.22
N GLN A 35 9.76 -11.50 -7.02
CA GLN A 35 9.87 -11.07 -8.41
C GLN A 35 8.71 -11.55 -9.29
N VAL A 36 7.98 -12.59 -8.86
CA VAL A 36 6.79 -13.08 -9.60
C VAL A 36 5.64 -12.06 -9.58
N HIS A 37 5.66 -11.12 -8.63
CA HIS A 37 4.66 -10.04 -8.58
C HIS A 37 5.11 -8.89 -9.48
N ALA A 38 5.10 -9.10 -10.79
CA ALA A 38 5.65 -8.17 -11.77
C ALA A 38 4.92 -6.83 -11.80
N ASP A 39 3.67 -6.78 -11.37
CA ASP A 39 2.88 -5.54 -11.28
C ASP A 39 3.14 -4.75 -9.99
N VAL A 40 3.98 -5.26 -9.09
CA VAL A 40 4.45 -4.52 -7.92
C VAL A 40 5.81 -3.93 -8.25
N SER A 41 5.94 -2.62 -8.18
CA SER A 41 7.19 -1.91 -8.44
C SER A 41 8.21 -2.15 -7.32
N ARG A 42 9.48 -1.85 -7.56
CA ARG A 42 10.55 -1.99 -6.57
C ARG A 42 10.23 -1.19 -5.30
N LYS A 43 9.84 0.06 -5.46
CA LYS A 43 9.21 0.88 -4.42
C LYS A 43 7.83 1.22 -4.94
N HIS A 44 6.79 0.56 -4.42
CA HIS A 44 5.45 0.68 -4.99
C HIS A 44 4.65 1.81 -4.36
N CYS A 45 4.50 1.76 -3.05
CA CYS A 45 3.80 2.81 -2.32
C CYS A 45 4.24 2.81 -0.85
N SER A 46 4.00 3.92 -0.18
CA SER A 46 4.16 4.02 1.26
C SER A 46 2.82 4.27 1.92
N VAL A 47 2.67 3.74 3.14
CA VAL A 47 1.49 3.93 3.98
C VAL A 47 1.97 4.43 5.33
N ARG A 48 1.57 5.64 5.71
CA ARG A 48 1.90 6.20 7.02
C ARG A 48 0.62 6.36 7.83
N PHE A 49 0.67 5.97 9.10
CA PHE A 49 -0.48 6.13 10.00
C PHE A 49 -0.44 7.51 10.67
N ASP A 50 -1.53 8.26 10.53
CA ASP A 50 -1.74 9.52 11.23
C ASP A 50 -2.74 9.26 12.36
N GLY A 51 -2.21 9.01 13.56
CA GLY A 51 -3.02 8.66 14.72
C GLY A 51 -3.85 9.83 15.24
N ARG A 52 -3.42 11.07 14.98
CA ARG A 52 -4.15 12.26 15.45
C ARG A 52 -5.49 12.41 14.72
N ASN A 53 -5.50 12.12 13.43
CA ASN A 53 -6.70 12.23 12.59
C ASN A 53 -7.34 10.88 12.31
N ASN A 54 -6.78 9.80 12.87
CA ASN A 54 -7.27 8.43 12.67
C ASN A 54 -7.39 8.10 11.18
N GLN A 55 -6.35 8.44 10.41
CA GLN A 55 -6.29 8.31 8.97
C GLN A 55 -4.96 7.69 8.55
N TYR A 56 -4.90 7.32 7.28
CA TYR A 56 -3.66 6.87 6.64
C TYR A 56 -3.29 7.83 5.53
N ILE A 57 -1.99 8.03 5.35
CA ILE A 57 -1.46 8.81 4.25
C ILE A 57 -0.72 7.86 3.33
N VAL A 58 -1.23 7.72 2.11
CA VAL A 58 -0.71 6.79 1.11
C VAL A 58 -0.11 7.58 -0.04
N THR A 59 1.11 7.20 -0.42
CA THR A 59 1.82 7.81 -1.55
C THR A 59 2.20 6.72 -2.54
N ASP A 60 1.79 6.87 -3.80
CA ASP A 60 2.15 5.96 -4.87
C ASP A 60 3.46 6.40 -5.52
N PHE A 61 4.39 5.45 -5.70
CA PHE A 61 5.65 5.65 -6.42
C PHE A 61 5.76 4.74 -7.64
N SER A 62 4.72 3.96 -7.92
CA SER A 62 4.80 2.83 -8.84
C SER A 62 4.64 3.23 -10.31
N ALA A 63 5.08 2.31 -11.20
CA ALA A 63 4.79 2.42 -12.63
C ALA A 63 3.37 1.94 -12.96
N THR A 64 2.84 0.97 -12.19
CA THR A 64 1.57 0.30 -12.51
C THR A 64 0.38 0.87 -11.75
N GLY A 65 0.63 1.65 -10.70
CA GLY A 65 -0.41 2.35 -9.95
C GLY A 65 -0.77 1.69 -8.62
N THR A 66 -1.27 2.52 -7.71
CA THR A 66 -1.93 2.10 -6.48
C THR A 66 -3.37 2.59 -6.58
N TYR A 67 -4.33 1.70 -6.33
CA TYR A 67 -5.75 1.97 -6.58
C TYR A 67 -6.53 1.86 -5.28
N THR A 68 -7.60 2.63 -5.18
CA THR A 68 -8.57 2.51 -4.10
C THR A 68 -9.84 1.80 -4.59
N ASP A 69 -10.83 1.65 -3.73
CA ASP A 69 -12.12 1.07 -4.09
C ASP A 69 -12.74 1.82 -5.26
N GLY A 70 -13.37 1.08 -6.17
CA GLY A 70 -13.93 1.65 -7.38
C GLY A 70 -12.92 1.83 -8.52
N GLY A 71 -11.66 1.38 -8.31
CA GLY A 71 -10.64 1.43 -9.34
C GLY A 71 -10.02 2.81 -9.55
N VAL A 72 -10.13 3.69 -8.56
CA VAL A 72 -9.53 5.04 -8.63
C VAL A 72 -8.04 4.94 -8.39
N ARG A 73 -7.24 5.36 -9.37
CA ARG A 73 -5.78 5.39 -9.25
C ARG A 73 -5.34 6.63 -8.48
N LEU A 74 -4.43 6.44 -7.53
CA LEU A 74 -3.80 7.55 -6.82
C LEU A 74 -2.83 8.29 -7.76
N GLU A 75 -2.74 9.61 -7.60
CA GLU A 75 -1.73 10.38 -8.34
C GLU A 75 -0.34 10.04 -7.82
N LYS A 76 0.57 9.75 -8.75
CA LYS A 76 1.94 9.36 -8.42
C LYS A 76 2.66 10.50 -7.69
N ASN A 77 3.37 10.15 -6.62
CA ASN A 77 4.17 11.06 -5.81
C ASN A 77 3.35 12.12 -5.06
N GLN A 78 2.04 11.94 -4.96
CA GLN A 78 1.17 12.86 -4.23
C GLN A 78 0.58 12.15 -3.00
N PRO A 79 0.94 12.57 -1.77
CA PRO A 79 0.33 11.98 -0.57
C PRO A 79 -1.18 12.15 -0.59
N LYS A 80 -1.89 11.06 -0.28
CA LYS A 80 -3.35 11.05 -0.25
C LYS A 80 -3.83 10.57 1.12
N GLN A 81 -4.70 11.34 1.75
CA GLN A 81 -5.32 10.94 3.00
C GLN A 81 -6.47 9.97 2.71
N LEU A 82 -6.41 8.80 3.36
CA LEU A 82 -7.44 7.77 3.23
C LEU A 82 -7.94 7.38 4.60
N SER A 83 -9.25 7.19 4.74
CA SER A 83 -9.86 6.83 6.00
C SER A 83 -9.59 5.37 6.35
N ARG A 84 -9.69 5.05 7.63
CA ARG A 84 -9.63 3.66 8.09
C ARG A 84 -10.70 2.84 7.40
N GLY A 85 -10.36 1.60 7.08
CA GLY A 85 -11.25 0.69 6.38
C GLY A 85 -11.13 0.74 4.87
N THR A 86 -10.44 1.74 4.31
CA THR A 86 -10.18 1.81 2.88
C THR A 86 -9.28 0.65 2.46
N VAL A 87 -9.60 0.02 1.33
CA VAL A 87 -8.76 -1.02 0.73
C VAL A 87 -7.95 -0.42 -0.40
N ILE A 88 -6.65 -0.69 -0.41
CA ILE A 88 -5.77 -0.31 -1.50
C ILE A 88 -5.32 -1.54 -2.27
N TYR A 89 -5.09 -1.37 -3.58
CA TYR A 89 -4.65 -2.42 -4.49
C TYR A 89 -3.34 -2.01 -5.13
N LEU A 90 -2.36 -2.91 -5.12
CA LEU A 90 -1.05 -2.68 -5.73
C LEU A 90 -1.06 -3.20 -7.16
N GLY A 91 -1.04 -2.27 -8.13
CA GLY A 91 -1.06 -2.60 -9.54
C GLY A 91 -2.46 -2.82 -10.09
N GLY A 92 -2.59 -2.74 -11.42
CA GLY A 92 -3.88 -2.84 -12.10
C GLY A 92 -4.49 -4.23 -12.08
N SER A 93 -3.70 -5.28 -11.78
CA SER A 93 -4.20 -6.66 -11.68
C SER A 93 -5.06 -6.88 -10.44
N LYS A 94 -4.91 -6.02 -9.42
CA LYS A 94 -5.62 -6.11 -8.13
C LYS A 94 -5.40 -7.41 -7.36
N GLN A 95 -4.29 -8.10 -7.62
CA GLN A 95 -3.95 -9.36 -6.95
C GLN A 95 -3.54 -9.15 -5.50
N ASN A 96 -2.92 -8.03 -5.18
CA ASN A 96 -2.43 -7.72 -3.84
C ASN A 96 -3.20 -6.54 -3.29
N ALA A 97 -3.97 -6.77 -2.24
CA ALA A 97 -4.82 -5.77 -1.63
C ALA A 97 -4.62 -5.73 -0.12
N PHE A 98 -4.75 -4.53 0.45
CA PHE A 98 -4.59 -4.28 1.87
C PHE A 98 -5.70 -3.37 2.37
N ARG A 99 -6.26 -3.72 3.54
CA ARG A 99 -7.20 -2.84 4.24
C ARG A 99 -6.44 -2.00 5.25
N LEU A 100 -6.71 -0.70 5.23
CA LEU A 100 -6.13 0.26 6.18
C LEU A 100 -6.99 0.27 7.45
N ASN A 101 -6.57 -0.47 8.49
CA ASN A 101 -7.36 -0.56 9.73
C ASN A 101 -6.51 -0.62 11.00
#